data_7b6ab96eb6610ad20f03707e76916358
#
_entry.id   7b6ab96eb6610ad20f03707e76916358
#
_cell.length_a   1.000
_cell.length_b   1.000
_cell.length_c   1.000
_cell.angle_alpha   90.00
_cell.angle_beta   90.00
_cell.angle_gamma   90.00
#
_symmetry.space_group_name_H-M   'P 1'
#
loop_
_entity.id
_entity.type
_entity.pdbx_description
1 polymer ?
#
loop_
_entity_poly.entity_id
_entity_poly.type
_entity_poly.pdbx_seq_one_letter_code
_entity_poly.pdbx_strand_id
1 'polypeptide(L)'
;MELALKSGEVSRAGTEVSLTEFEGRVAEVENFLKTTAKMIQVQVEVVDRKLDNEIGGLRRELNERIDDQSVALGNSLKILEEKSEGLDKSLRELKSANLLTKEEFENMYEQMFKEKGGNGKIETAVSLSDIGAYAREIVKNEIEMHASDGLARADYALFSGGGKVVRHSEPFLAGKGSNWFSKGSQNMVHPDADKMLKPSFGEPGQCFPLKGSSGFVQIKLRTAIIPEAITLEHVAKNVAYDRSSAPKDCRVSGWMQGRDLDLPIDPNKMFVLAEFMYDLEKSSAQTFDVSDAGGVGIVNTVRLDFSSNHGSTSHTCIYRLRVHGHEPDSVSMVKM
;
A
#
# COMPACT_ATOMS: atom_id res chain seq x y z
N MET A 1 -50.65 63.04 65.71
CA MET A 1 -50.94 61.61 65.50
C MET A 1 -51.25 61.30 64.03
N GLU A 2 -51.50 62.29 63.22
CA GLU A 2 -51.87 62.17 61.77
C GLU A 2 -50.70 62.03 60.80
N LEU A 3 -49.53 62.54 61.17
CA LEU A 3 -48.31 62.40 60.36
C LEU A 3 -47.65 61.01 60.36
N ALA A 4 -47.86 60.22 61.38
CA ALA A 4 -47.33 58.86 61.52
C ALA A 4 -48.13 57.83 60.69
N LEU A 5 -49.45 58.06 60.54
CA LEU A 5 -50.33 57.21 59.72
C LEU A 5 -50.05 57.34 58.20
N LYS A 6 -49.76 58.57 57.69
CA LYS A 6 -49.40 58.79 56.29
C LYS A 6 -48.04 58.19 55.91
N SER A 7 -47.06 58.17 56.77
CA SER A 7 -45.77 57.55 56.57
C SER A 7 -45.85 56.04 56.50
N GLY A 8 -46.74 55.42 57.27
CA GLY A 8 -46.97 53.96 57.24
C GLY A 8 -47.69 53.50 55.98
N GLU A 9 -48.63 54.30 55.43
CA GLU A 9 -49.35 53.98 54.22
C GLU A 9 -48.43 54.12 52.94
N VAL A 10 -47.62 55.16 52.90
CA VAL A 10 -46.66 55.35 51.78
C VAL A 10 -45.57 54.27 51.78
N SER A 11 -45.12 53.82 52.95
CA SER A 11 -44.15 52.73 53.04
C SER A 11 -44.78 51.38 52.70
N ARG A 12 -46.05 51.18 52.99
CA ARG A 12 -46.77 49.94 52.65
C ARG A 12 -47.10 49.88 51.15
N ALA A 13 -47.50 50.97 50.53
CA ALA A 13 -47.78 51.06 49.13
C ALA A 13 -46.48 50.89 48.30
N GLY A 14 -45.32 51.40 48.74
CA GLY A 14 -44.02 51.23 48.06
C GLY A 14 -43.51 49.77 48.11
N THR A 15 -43.80 49.08 49.24
CA THR A 15 -43.47 47.64 49.40
C THR A 15 -44.43 46.76 48.61
N GLU A 16 -45.69 47.06 48.49
CA GLU A 16 -46.64 46.32 47.62
C GLU A 16 -46.32 46.49 46.12
N VAL A 17 -45.99 47.70 45.64
CA VAL A 17 -45.58 47.92 44.27
C VAL A 17 -44.29 47.20 43.96
N SER A 18 -43.31 47.19 44.87
CA SER A 18 -42.07 46.41 44.72
C SER A 18 -42.30 44.90 44.70
N LEU A 19 -43.25 44.40 45.49
CA LEU A 19 -43.55 42.96 45.49
C LEU A 19 -44.28 42.53 44.23
N THR A 20 -45.22 43.31 43.71
CA THR A 20 -45.91 43.01 42.45
C THR A 20 -44.98 43.11 41.25
N GLU A 21 -44.01 44.01 41.24
CA GLU A 21 -42.97 44.10 40.22
C GLU A 21 -42.03 42.88 40.24
N PHE A 22 -41.67 42.42 41.45
CA PHE A 22 -40.89 41.21 41.64
C PHE A 22 -41.65 39.95 41.18
N GLU A 23 -42.94 39.82 41.56
CA GLU A 23 -43.81 38.73 41.09
C GLU A 23 -43.95 38.75 39.55
N GLY A 24 -44.08 39.91 38.94
CA GLY A 24 -44.07 40.04 37.48
C GLY A 24 -42.80 39.52 36.82
N ARG A 25 -41.63 39.90 37.37
CA ARG A 25 -40.35 39.40 36.90
C ARG A 25 -40.16 37.89 37.09
N VAL A 26 -40.62 37.36 38.17
CA VAL A 26 -40.61 35.90 38.40
C VAL A 26 -41.47 35.18 37.36
N ALA A 27 -42.69 35.70 37.08
CA ALA A 27 -43.56 35.13 36.05
C ALA A 27 -42.96 35.22 34.66
N GLU A 28 -42.24 36.30 34.31
CA GLU A 28 -41.49 36.41 33.04
C GLU A 28 -40.35 35.36 32.92
N VAL A 29 -39.58 35.18 34.01
CA VAL A 29 -38.51 34.17 34.07
C VAL A 29 -39.09 32.77 33.94
N GLU A 30 -40.19 32.48 34.63
CA GLU A 30 -40.87 31.18 34.51
C GLU A 30 -41.36 30.91 33.07
N ASN A 31 -41.95 31.92 32.42
CA ASN A 31 -42.36 31.80 31.02
C ASN A 31 -41.18 31.62 30.07
N PHE A 32 -40.07 32.35 30.29
CA PHE A 32 -38.84 32.17 29.55
C PHE A 32 -38.27 30.77 29.71
N LEU A 33 -38.20 30.26 30.95
CA LEU A 33 -37.74 28.90 31.23
C LEU A 33 -38.62 27.83 30.57
N LYS A 34 -39.94 27.98 30.61
CA LYS A 34 -40.88 27.07 29.94
C LYS A 34 -40.71 27.08 28.44
N THR A 35 -40.49 28.25 27.86
CA THR A 35 -40.27 28.40 26.41
C THR A 35 -38.93 27.81 25.98
N THR A 36 -37.90 28.07 26.76
CA THR A 36 -36.56 27.51 26.54
C THR A 36 -36.54 25.98 26.67
N ALA A 37 -37.19 25.46 27.67
CA ALA A 37 -37.35 24.00 27.87
C ALA A 37 -38.04 23.34 26.68
N LYS A 38 -39.12 23.94 26.17
CA LYS A 38 -39.80 23.44 24.94
C LYS A 38 -38.90 23.50 23.71
N MET A 39 -38.12 24.58 23.51
CA MET A 39 -37.18 24.69 22.42
C MET A 39 -36.09 23.60 22.49
N ILE A 40 -35.53 23.37 23.69
CA ILE A 40 -34.52 22.32 23.89
C ILE A 40 -35.12 20.94 23.58
N GLN A 41 -36.36 20.69 24.06
CA GLN A 41 -37.03 19.43 23.80
C GLN A 41 -37.22 19.16 22.29
N VAL A 42 -37.63 20.17 21.52
CA VAL A 42 -37.78 20.09 20.06
C VAL A 42 -36.43 19.85 19.39
N GLN A 43 -35.37 20.54 19.86
CA GLN A 43 -34.03 20.35 19.31
C GLN A 43 -33.48 18.93 19.57
N VAL A 44 -33.69 18.40 20.77
CA VAL A 44 -33.32 17.02 21.10
C VAL A 44 -34.04 16.03 20.17
N GLU A 45 -35.34 16.21 19.99
CA GLU A 45 -36.15 15.33 19.11
C GLU A 45 -35.67 15.37 17.64
N VAL A 46 -35.25 16.54 17.14
CA VAL A 46 -34.68 16.70 15.79
C VAL A 46 -33.31 16.03 15.68
N VAL A 47 -32.50 16.14 16.73
CA VAL A 47 -31.17 15.48 16.77
C VAL A 47 -31.34 13.97 16.83
N ASP A 48 -32.23 13.46 17.69
CA ASP A 48 -32.49 12.01 17.79
C ASP A 48 -32.98 11.43 16.46
N ARG A 49 -33.91 12.10 15.77
CA ARG A 49 -34.36 11.66 14.43
C ARG A 49 -33.24 11.68 13.38
N LYS A 50 -32.34 12.67 13.44
CA LYS A 50 -31.17 12.70 12.55
C LYS A 50 -30.22 11.56 12.84
N LEU A 51 -29.90 11.31 14.10
CA LEU A 51 -29.05 10.20 14.53
C LEU A 51 -29.61 8.84 14.11
N ASP A 52 -30.91 8.62 14.32
CA ASP A 52 -31.58 7.38 13.92
C ASP A 52 -31.51 7.17 12.39
N ASN A 53 -31.69 8.22 11.62
CA ASN A 53 -31.58 8.15 10.15
C ASN A 53 -30.14 7.88 9.68
N GLU A 54 -29.13 8.52 10.30
CA GLU A 54 -27.73 8.31 9.99
C GLU A 54 -27.26 6.91 10.40
N ILE A 55 -27.64 6.46 11.58
CA ILE A 55 -27.35 5.08 12.05
C ILE A 55 -28.02 4.05 11.16
N GLY A 56 -29.27 4.28 10.75
CA GLY A 56 -29.99 3.42 9.81
C GLY A 56 -29.35 3.40 8.43
N GLY A 57 -28.79 4.53 7.97
CA GLY A 57 -28.02 4.64 6.76
C GLY A 57 -26.72 3.85 6.80
N LEU A 58 -25.93 4.07 7.87
CA LEU A 58 -24.66 3.37 8.09
C LEU A 58 -24.84 1.86 8.20
N ARG A 59 -25.89 1.40 8.89
CA ARG A 59 -26.18 -0.04 9.00
C ARG A 59 -26.47 -0.66 7.63
N ARG A 60 -27.24 0.02 6.78
CA ARG A 60 -27.50 -0.47 5.42
C ARG A 60 -26.24 -0.53 4.58
N GLU A 61 -25.44 0.53 4.61
CA GLU A 61 -24.16 0.57 3.87
C GLU A 61 -23.19 -0.52 4.37
N LEU A 62 -23.13 -0.75 5.67
CA LEU A 62 -22.28 -1.78 6.26
C LEU A 62 -22.73 -3.19 5.86
N ASN A 63 -24.04 -3.47 5.88
CA ASN A 63 -24.56 -4.75 5.43
C ASN A 63 -24.31 -4.98 3.93
N GLU A 64 -24.53 -3.98 3.09
CA GLU A 64 -24.23 -4.06 1.65
C GLU A 64 -22.76 -4.37 1.39
N ARG A 65 -21.85 -3.73 2.13
CA ARG A 65 -20.40 -4.04 2.04
C ARG A 65 -20.05 -5.43 2.51
N ILE A 66 -20.70 -5.91 3.57
CA ILE A 66 -20.51 -7.28 4.06
C ILE A 66 -20.99 -8.29 3.03
N ASP A 67 -22.14 -8.06 2.42
CA ASP A 67 -22.69 -8.93 1.37
C ASP A 67 -21.78 -8.94 0.12
N ASP A 68 -21.31 -7.77 -0.33
CA ASP A 68 -20.37 -7.65 -1.45
C ASP A 68 -19.05 -8.39 -1.18
N GLN A 69 -18.50 -8.23 0.04
CA GLN A 69 -17.27 -8.94 0.44
C GLN A 69 -17.48 -10.44 0.55
N SER A 70 -18.64 -10.86 1.02
CA SER A 70 -19.02 -12.29 1.11
C SER A 70 -19.08 -12.93 -0.26
N VAL A 71 -19.72 -12.26 -1.23
CA VAL A 71 -19.77 -12.70 -2.64
C VAL A 71 -18.37 -12.76 -3.26
N ALA A 72 -17.56 -11.73 -3.06
CA ALA A 72 -16.18 -11.69 -3.56
C ALA A 72 -15.32 -12.82 -2.97
N LEU A 73 -15.46 -13.08 -1.68
CA LEU A 73 -14.76 -14.17 -0.99
C LEU A 73 -15.21 -15.54 -1.51
N GLY A 74 -16.52 -15.73 -1.71
CA GLY A 74 -17.10 -16.95 -2.29
C GLY A 74 -16.56 -17.23 -3.70
N ASN A 75 -16.46 -16.21 -4.53
CA ASN A 75 -15.88 -16.32 -5.87
C ASN A 75 -14.38 -16.67 -5.82
N SER A 76 -13.64 -16.06 -4.90
CA SER A 76 -12.22 -16.35 -4.71
C SER A 76 -11.96 -17.80 -4.22
N LEU A 77 -12.81 -18.30 -3.32
CA LEU A 77 -12.75 -19.69 -2.86
C LEU A 77 -13.04 -20.66 -4.00
N LYS A 78 -14.02 -20.38 -4.84
CA LYS A 78 -14.32 -21.21 -6.00
C LYS A 78 -13.17 -21.28 -7.00
N ILE A 79 -12.53 -20.15 -7.30
CA ILE A 79 -11.33 -20.11 -8.15
C ILE A 79 -10.17 -20.91 -7.54
N LEU A 80 -10.01 -20.84 -6.22
CA LEU A 80 -8.97 -21.58 -5.50
C LEU A 80 -9.24 -23.11 -5.58
N GLU A 81 -10.50 -23.51 -5.44
CA GLU A 81 -10.95 -24.90 -5.54
C GLU A 81 -10.71 -25.46 -6.96
N GLU A 82 -11.10 -24.72 -8.00
CA GLU A 82 -10.84 -25.05 -9.41
C GLU A 82 -9.32 -25.19 -9.70
N LYS A 83 -8.49 -24.29 -9.15
CA LYS A 83 -7.02 -24.39 -9.28
C LYS A 83 -6.45 -25.57 -8.53
N SER A 84 -6.97 -25.91 -7.35
CA SER A 84 -6.56 -27.08 -6.57
C SER A 84 -6.89 -28.36 -7.30
N GLU A 85 -8.09 -28.48 -7.87
CA GLU A 85 -8.49 -29.62 -8.70
C GLU A 85 -7.61 -29.76 -9.97
N GLY A 86 -7.29 -28.63 -10.61
CA GLY A 86 -6.37 -28.56 -11.75
C GLY A 86 -4.97 -29.05 -11.40
N LEU A 87 -4.45 -28.63 -10.25
CA LEU A 87 -3.15 -29.10 -9.74
C LEU A 87 -3.17 -30.59 -9.42
N ASP A 88 -4.22 -31.09 -8.78
CA ASP A 88 -4.37 -32.51 -8.49
C ASP A 88 -4.46 -33.38 -9.77
N LYS A 89 -5.11 -32.87 -10.81
CA LYS A 89 -5.16 -33.49 -12.12
C LYS A 89 -3.78 -33.55 -12.75
N SER A 90 -3.06 -32.43 -12.79
CA SER A 90 -1.69 -32.35 -13.32
C SER A 90 -0.73 -33.24 -12.56
N LEU A 91 -0.89 -33.35 -11.25
CA LEU A 91 -0.09 -34.22 -10.39
C LEU A 91 -0.36 -35.71 -10.65
N ARG A 92 -1.61 -36.09 -10.96
CA ARG A 92 -1.98 -37.44 -11.40
C ARG A 92 -1.45 -37.74 -12.80
N GLU A 93 -1.51 -36.77 -13.73
CA GLU A 93 -0.93 -36.90 -15.07
C GLU A 93 0.59 -37.05 -15.01
N LEU A 94 1.28 -36.26 -14.17
CA LEU A 94 2.71 -36.42 -13.92
C LEU A 94 3.08 -37.77 -13.28
N LYS A 95 2.26 -38.28 -12.36
CA LYS A 95 2.44 -39.63 -11.76
C LYS A 95 2.12 -40.76 -12.73
N SER A 96 1.21 -40.52 -13.69
CA SER A 96 0.86 -41.51 -14.73
C SER A 96 1.76 -41.44 -15.96
N ALA A 97 2.39 -40.28 -16.20
CA ALA A 97 3.48 -40.17 -17.15
C ALA A 97 4.62 -41.05 -16.63
N ASN A 98 4.94 -42.08 -17.37
CA ASN A 98 5.99 -43.05 -17.05
C ASN A 98 7.35 -42.33 -17.07
N LEU A 99 7.58 -41.55 -16.01
CA LEU A 99 8.88 -40.92 -15.76
C LEU A 99 9.83 -42.04 -15.47
N LEU A 100 10.82 -42.25 -16.35
CA LEU A 100 11.89 -43.21 -16.16
C LEU A 100 12.36 -43.17 -14.72
N THR A 101 12.25 -44.29 -14.02
CA THR A 101 12.84 -44.44 -12.71
C THR A 101 14.35 -44.25 -12.81
N LYS A 102 15.01 -43.87 -11.74
CA LYS A 102 16.47 -43.73 -11.71
C LYS A 102 17.17 -44.97 -12.24
N GLU A 103 16.63 -46.15 -11.91
CA GLU A 103 17.15 -47.45 -12.32
C GLU A 103 16.96 -47.69 -13.81
N GLU A 104 15.83 -47.33 -14.38
CA GLU A 104 15.59 -47.45 -15.83
C GLU A 104 16.46 -46.48 -16.65
N PHE A 105 16.70 -45.26 -16.13
CA PHE A 105 17.61 -44.30 -16.73
C PHE A 105 19.07 -44.79 -16.67
N GLU A 106 19.50 -45.34 -15.53
CA GLU A 106 20.84 -45.90 -15.39
C GLU A 106 21.04 -47.09 -16.34
N ASN A 107 20.05 -47.98 -16.45
CA ASN A 107 20.09 -49.10 -17.37
C ASN A 107 20.13 -48.65 -18.84
N MET A 108 19.33 -47.68 -19.23
CA MET A 108 19.31 -47.15 -20.61
C MET A 108 20.61 -46.42 -20.93
N TYR A 109 21.19 -45.71 -19.98
CA TYR A 109 22.47 -45.04 -20.12
C TYR A 109 23.62 -46.04 -20.28
N GLU A 110 23.63 -47.10 -19.46
CA GLU A 110 24.60 -48.18 -19.60
C GLU A 110 24.49 -48.94 -20.95
N GLN A 111 23.27 -49.15 -21.44
CA GLN A 111 23.02 -49.75 -22.74
C GLN A 111 23.55 -48.87 -23.89
N MET A 112 23.26 -47.57 -23.87
CA MET A 112 23.78 -46.64 -24.87
C MET A 112 25.31 -46.52 -24.86
N PHE A 113 25.94 -46.67 -23.70
CA PHE A 113 27.39 -46.64 -23.56
C PHE A 113 28.03 -47.94 -24.07
N LYS A 114 27.38 -49.11 -23.89
CA LYS A 114 27.81 -50.40 -24.40
C LYS A 114 27.66 -50.51 -25.90
N GLU A 115 26.63 -49.92 -26.53
CA GLU A 115 26.39 -49.90 -27.94
C GLU A 115 27.34 -48.99 -28.73
N LYS A 116 27.87 -47.92 -28.13
CA LYS A 116 28.81 -46.98 -28.74
C LYS A 116 30.29 -47.38 -28.67
N GLY A 117 30.64 -48.63 -28.37
CA GLY A 117 31.96 -49.25 -28.59
C GLY A 117 33.15 -48.29 -28.50
N GLY A 118 33.25 -47.47 -27.45
CA GLY A 118 34.26 -46.42 -27.40
C GLY A 118 35.34 -46.72 -26.34
N ASN A 119 36.47 -47.24 -26.83
CA ASN A 119 37.72 -47.27 -26.08
C ASN A 119 38.26 -45.83 -25.99
N GLY A 120 37.80 -45.08 -25.05
CA GLY A 120 38.25 -43.72 -24.78
C GLY A 120 38.23 -43.47 -23.29
N LYS A 121 39.38 -43.56 -22.63
CA LYS A 121 39.59 -43.03 -21.31
C LYS A 121 39.26 -41.54 -21.29
N ILE A 122 38.09 -41.16 -20.85
CA ILE A 122 37.81 -39.80 -20.44
C ILE A 122 37.99 -39.78 -18.90
N GLU A 123 39.17 -39.30 -18.50
CA GLU A 123 39.45 -38.87 -17.13
C GLU A 123 38.63 -37.65 -16.80
N THR A 124 37.38 -37.78 -16.55
CA THR A 124 36.51 -36.96 -15.67
C THR A 124 35.18 -37.69 -15.56
N ALA A 125 35.14 -38.76 -14.78
CA ALA A 125 33.89 -39.35 -14.37
C ALA A 125 33.17 -38.34 -13.43
N VAL A 126 32.47 -37.40 -14.01
CA VAL A 126 31.41 -36.68 -13.28
C VAL A 126 30.36 -37.77 -12.98
N SER A 127 30.33 -38.19 -11.74
CA SER A 127 29.41 -39.25 -11.29
C SER A 127 27.97 -38.78 -11.55
N LEU A 128 27.08 -39.67 -12.01
CA LEU A 128 25.65 -39.41 -12.11
C LEU A 128 25.07 -38.87 -10.79
N SER A 129 25.67 -39.26 -9.65
CA SER A 129 25.35 -38.70 -8.34
C SER A 129 25.69 -37.21 -8.21
N ASP A 130 26.80 -36.77 -8.83
CA ASP A 130 27.26 -35.37 -8.82
C ASP A 130 26.39 -34.53 -9.75
N ILE A 131 26.00 -35.06 -10.92
CA ILE A 131 25.00 -34.39 -11.80
C ILE A 131 23.66 -34.27 -11.10
N GLY A 132 23.22 -35.34 -10.40
CA GLY A 132 21.99 -35.32 -9.62
C GLY A 132 22.04 -34.38 -8.40
N ALA A 133 23.20 -34.25 -7.76
CA ALA A 133 23.42 -33.28 -6.70
C ALA A 133 23.38 -31.84 -7.23
N TYR A 134 24.08 -31.56 -8.33
CA TYR A 134 24.10 -30.26 -8.99
C TYR A 134 22.72 -29.86 -9.52
N ALA A 135 21.97 -30.79 -10.13
CA ALA A 135 20.61 -30.54 -10.58
C ALA A 135 19.66 -30.22 -9.40
N ARG A 136 19.79 -30.93 -8.27
CA ARG A 136 19.01 -30.62 -7.06
C ARG A 136 19.38 -29.25 -6.48
N GLU A 137 20.63 -28.89 -6.51
CA GLU A 137 21.09 -27.58 -6.04
C GLU A 137 20.53 -26.45 -6.92
N ILE A 138 20.55 -26.62 -8.27
CA ILE A 138 19.92 -25.66 -9.21
C ILE A 138 18.42 -25.54 -8.91
N VAL A 139 17.71 -26.67 -8.83
CA VAL A 139 16.27 -26.68 -8.55
C VAL A 139 15.95 -26.06 -7.18
N LYS A 140 16.77 -26.36 -6.16
CA LYS A 140 16.61 -25.75 -4.83
C LYS A 140 16.81 -24.24 -4.88
N ASN A 141 17.86 -23.77 -5.55
CA ASN A 141 18.15 -22.35 -5.70
C ASN A 141 17.04 -21.64 -6.51
N GLU A 142 16.50 -22.30 -7.55
CA GLU A 142 15.39 -21.78 -8.34
C GLU A 142 14.08 -21.69 -7.52
N ILE A 143 13.79 -22.72 -6.72
CA ILE A 143 12.64 -22.71 -5.79
C ILE A 143 12.81 -21.63 -4.72
N GLU A 144 14.02 -21.47 -4.16
CA GLU A 144 14.31 -20.43 -3.19
C GLU A 144 14.18 -19.03 -3.82
N MET A 145 14.63 -18.87 -5.07
CA MET A 145 14.46 -17.64 -5.85
C MET A 145 12.98 -17.31 -6.06
N HIS A 146 12.18 -18.29 -6.48
CA HIS A 146 10.73 -18.11 -6.63
C HIS A 146 10.01 -17.85 -5.31
N ALA A 147 10.39 -18.55 -4.24
CA ALA A 147 9.85 -18.33 -2.89
C ALA A 147 10.23 -16.96 -2.33
N SER A 148 11.36 -16.41 -2.75
CA SER A 148 11.89 -15.09 -2.37
C SER A 148 11.45 -13.95 -3.32
N ASP A 149 10.28 -14.00 -3.91
CA ASP A 149 9.76 -12.99 -4.87
C ASP A 149 10.51 -12.95 -6.24
N GLY A 150 11.23 -13.98 -6.62
CA GLY A 150 11.86 -14.13 -7.94
C GLY A 150 13.13 -13.30 -8.17
N LEU A 151 13.56 -12.47 -7.22
CA LEU A 151 14.74 -11.60 -7.37
C LEU A 151 15.93 -11.98 -6.48
N ALA A 152 15.72 -12.80 -5.44
CA ALA A 152 16.74 -13.19 -4.46
C ALA A 152 17.53 -12.02 -3.83
N ARG A 153 16.93 -10.82 -3.77
CA ARG A 153 17.54 -9.60 -3.22
C ARG A 153 16.69 -9.03 -2.08
N ALA A 154 17.33 -8.57 -1.03
CA ALA A 154 16.63 -7.89 0.08
C ALA A 154 15.91 -6.63 -0.44
N ASP A 155 14.64 -6.45 -0.04
CA ASP A 155 13.83 -5.28 -0.36
C ASP A 155 13.70 -4.37 0.88
N TYR A 156 14.39 -3.25 0.86
CA TYR A 156 14.39 -2.27 1.96
C TYR A 156 13.19 -1.31 1.93
N ALA A 157 12.41 -1.34 0.85
CA ALA A 157 11.16 -0.60 0.74
C ALA A 157 9.93 -1.42 1.17
N LEU A 158 10.09 -2.72 1.43
CA LEU A 158 9.00 -3.64 1.77
C LEU A 158 8.18 -3.13 2.97
N PHE A 159 6.86 -2.99 2.79
CA PHE A 159 5.95 -2.48 3.82
C PHE A 159 5.99 -3.29 5.12
N SER A 160 5.90 -4.61 5.03
CA SER A 160 5.96 -5.50 6.20
C SER A 160 7.32 -5.46 6.92
N GLY A 161 8.37 -5.01 6.24
CA GLY A 161 9.71 -4.80 6.80
C GLY A 161 9.90 -3.41 7.44
N GLY A 162 8.92 -2.51 7.34
CA GLY A 162 9.01 -1.15 7.90
C GLY A 162 9.20 -0.04 6.86
N GLY A 163 9.27 -0.37 5.56
CA GLY A 163 9.18 0.61 4.49
C GLY A 163 7.81 1.29 4.47
N LYS A 164 7.75 2.58 4.13
CA LYS A 164 6.47 3.27 4.03
C LYS A 164 6.48 4.42 3.04
N VAL A 165 5.35 4.66 2.39
CA VAL A 165 5.15 5.85 1.57
C VAL A 165 5.00 7.05 2.49
N VAL A 166 5.76 8.12 2.24
CA VAL A 166 5.72 9.36 3.04
C VAL A 166 5.14 10.55 2.27
N ARG A 167 5.21 10.52 0.94
CA ARG A 167 4.61 11.53 0.05
C ARG A 167 4.31 10.92 -1.31
N HIS A 168 3.33 11.44 -2.00
CA HIS A 168 3.00 11.07 -3.38
C HIS A 168 2.26 12.20 -4.09
N SER A 169 2.27 12.19 -5.43
CA SER A 169 1.43 13.06 -6.24
C SER A 169 -0.06 12.70 -6.08
N GLU A 170 -0.96 13.52 -6.63
CA GLU A 170 -2.41 13.37 -6.47
C GLU A 170 -2.89 11.95 -6.81
N PRO A 171 -3.61 11.24 -5.91
CA PRO A 171 -4.15 9.92 -6.20
C PRO A 171 -5.32 10.02 -7.19
N PHE A 172 -5.44 9.03 -8.07
CA PHE A 172 -6.58 8.87 -8.95
C PHE A 172 -7.66 8.03 -8.27
N LEU A 173 -8.78 8.65 -7.91
CA LEU A 173 -9.91 8.00 -7.26
C LEU A 173 -11.03 7.77 -8.29
N ALA A 174 -11.12 6.56 -8.83
CA ALA A 174 -12.21 6.18 -9.72
C ALA A 174 -13.53 6.09 -8.94
N GLY A 175 -14.54 6.86 -9.34
CA GLY A 175 -15.95 6.67 -8.92
C GLY A 175 -16.37 7.17 -7.54
N LYS A 176 -15.50 7.74 -6.72
CA LYS A 176 -15.92 8.47 -5.52
C LYS A 176 -15.94 9.97 -5.83
N GLY A 177 -17.15 10.54 -5.84
CA GLY A 177 -17.32 11.98 -5.90
C GLY A 177 -16.37 12.63 -4.90
N SER A 178 -15.66 13.67 -5.35
CA SER A 178 -14.73 14.45 -4.54
C SER A 178 -15.42 14.87 -3.25
N ASN A 179 -15.19 14.14 -2.16
CA ASN A 179 -15.59 14.58 -0.84
C ASN A 179 -14.86 15.88 -0.56
N TRP A 180 -15.59 16.99 -0.58
CA TRP A 180 -15.07 18.35 -0.39
C TRP A 180 -14.30 18.54 0.94
N PHE A 181 -14.47 17.61 1.89
CA PHE A 181 -13.72 17.56 3.14
C PHE A 181 -12.24 17.17 2.97
N SER A 182 -11.82 16.57 1.84
CA SER A 182 -10.41 16.22 1.61
C SER A 182 -9.54 17.37 1.09
N LYS A 183 -10.11 18.55 0.88
CA LYS A 183 -9.38 19.75 0.42
C LYS A 183 -8.46 20.40 1.46
N GLY A 184 -8.39 19.88 2.67
CA GLY A 184 -7.72 20.55 3.81
C GLY A 184 -6.30 20.09 4.15
N SER A 185 -5.74 19.04 3.52
CA SER A 185 -4.38 18.59 3.87
C SER A 185 -3.62 18.09 2.65
N GLN A 186 -2.86 18.99 2.03
CA GLN A 186 -1.97 18.67 0.89
C GLN A 186 -0.80 17.73 1.26
N ASN A 187 -0.68 17.32 2.53
CA ASN A 187 0.43 16.48 3.01
C ASN A 187 -0.01 15.12 3.57
N MET A 188 -1.29 14.74 3.47
CA MET A 188 -1.72 13.42 3.96
C MET A 188 -1.47 12.34 2.91
N VAL A 189 -0.70 11.33 3.31
CA VAL A 189 -0.50 10.11 2.53
C VAL A 189 -1.81 9.33 2.48
N HIS A 190 -2.22 8.90 1.28
CA HIS A 190 -3.42 8.09 1.12
C HIS A 190 -3.22 6.72 1.80
N PRO A 191 -4.23 6.18 2.52
CA PRO A 191 -4.10 4.90 3.25
C PRO A 191 -3.70 3.71 2.35
N ASP A 192 -4.12 3.72 1.08
CA ASP A 192 -3.80 2.67 0.12
C ASP A 192 -2.43 2.85 -0.58
N ALA A 193 -1.70 3.94 -0.31
CA ALA A 193 -0.42 4.20 -0.97
C ALA A 193 0.60 3.08 -0.70
N ASP A 194 0.53 2.45 0.47
CA ASP A 194 1.42 1.34 0.84
C ASP A 194 1.23 0.07 -0.01
N LYS A 195 0.20 0.00 -0.87
CA LYS A 195 0.07 -1.07 -1.88
C LYS A 195 1.28 -1.13 -2.79
N MET A 196 1.90 0.02 -3.10
CA MET A 196 3.14 0.09 -3.90
C MET A 196 4.35 -0.58 -3.26
N LEU A 197 4.28 -0.94 -1.98
CA LEU A 197 5.36 -1.57 -1.20
C LEU A 197 5.02 -2.99 -0.75
N LYS A 198 3.87 -3.52 -1.20
CA LYS A 198 3.39 -4.87 -0.88
C LYS A 198 3.50 -5.77 -2.11
N PRO A 199 3.74 -7.07 -1.92
CA PRO A 199 3.64 -8.03 -3.01
C PRO A 199 2.25 -7.98 -3.66
N SER A 200 2.19 -7.78 -4.98
CA SER A 200 0.93 -7.76 -5.74
C SER A 200 0.60 -9.08 -6.41
N PHE A 201 1.55 -10.02 -6.40
CA PHE A 201 1.46 -11.33 -7.08
C PHE A 201 1.00 -11.24 -8.55
N GLY A 202 1.17 -10.07 -9.18
CA GLY A 202 0.77 -9.82 -10.56
C GLY A 202 -0.75 -9.70 -10.80
N GLU A 203 -1.54 -9.56 -9.76
CA GLU A 203 -2.99 -9.40 -9.90
C GLU A 203 -3.36 -8.03 -10.50
N PRO A 204 -4.17 -8.00 -11.58
CA PRO A 204 -4.65 -6.75 -12.15
C PRO A 204 -5.41 -5.90 -11.13
N GLY A 205 -5.12 -4.59 -11.10
CA GLY A 205 -5.78 -3.64 -10.19
C GLY A 205 -5.17 -3.56 -8.77
N GLN A 206 -4.21 -4.41 -8.42
CA GLN A 206 -3.49 -4.33 -7.13
C GLN A 206 -2.36 -3.28 -7.17
N CYS A 207 -2.62 -2.14 -7.75
CA CYS A 207 -1.69 -1.02 -7.83
C CYS A 207 -2.22 0.20 -7.09
N PHE A 208 -1.39 1.21 -6.91
CA PHE A 208 -1.83 2.52 -6.45
C PHE A 208 -1.86 3.49 -7.64
N PRO A 209 -3.04 3.98 -8.04
CA PRO A 209 -3.17 4.87 -9.17
C PRO A 209 -2.89 6.33 -8.77
N LEU A 210 -2.01 6.97 -9.50
CA LEU A 210 -1.68 8.39 -9.42
C LEU A 210 -2.26 9.12 -10.64
N LYS A 211 -2.83 10.29 -10.44
CA LYS A 211 -3.52 11.06 -11.47
C LYS A 211 -2.56 11.57 -12.54
N GLY A 212 -2.92 11.38 -13.79
CA GLY A 212 -2.17 11.85 -14.96
C GLY A 212 -1.02 10.92 -15.37
N SER A 213 -0.20 11.42 -16.30
CA SER A 213 0.92 10.69 -16.88
C SER A 213 2.27 10.99 -16.21
N SER A 214 2.32 11.97 -15.32
CA SER A 214 3.52 12.36 -14.57
C SER A 214 3.21 12.50 -13.09
N GLY A 215 4.20 12.22 -12.25
CA GLY A 215 4.03 12.30 -10.81
C GLY A 215 5.24 11.77 -10.05
N PHE A 216 5.05 11.57 -8.75
CA PHE A 216 6.11 11.05 -7.89
C PHE A 216 5.58 10.25 -6.72
N VAL A 217 6.44 9.40 -6.19
CA VAL A 217 6.27 8.69 -4.92
C VAL A 217 7.55 8.80 -4.11
N GLN A 218 7.44 9.16 -2.84
CA GLN A 218 8.55 9.24 -1.89
C GLN A 218 8.37 8.18 -0.81
N ILE A 219 9.41 7.40 -0.58
CA ILE A 219 9.39 6.23 0.30
C ILE A 219 10.49 6.39 1.34
N LYS A 220 10.13 6.18 2.60
CA LYS A 220 11.09 5.97 3.67
C LYS A 220 11.41 4.49 3.76
N LEU A 221 12.69 4.14 3.69
CA LEU A 221 13.18 2.77 3.82
C LEU A 221 13.14 2.31 5.29
N ARG A 222 13.14 1.00 5.51
CA ARG A 222 13.17 0.41 6.85
C ARG A 222 14.40 0.83 7.66
N THR A 223 15.54 1.00 6.99
CA THR A 223 16.82 1.44 7.57
C THR A 223 17.61 2.23 6.54
N ALA A 224 18.73 2.81 6.95
CA ALA A 224 19.68 3.45 6.05
C ALA A 224 20.54 2.38 5.35
N ILE A 225 20.73 2.53 4.04
CA ILE A 225 21.45 1.58 3.19
C ILE A 225 22.39 2.29 2.21
N ILE A 226 23.33 1.53 1.69
CA ILE A 226 24.02 1.83 0.43
C ILE A 226 23.20 1.14 -0.67
N PRO A 227 22.51 1.92 -1.54
CA PRO A 227 21.61 1.34 -2.56
C PRO A 227 22.42 0.74 -3.72
N GLU A 228 21.98 -0.40 -4.24
CA GLU A 228 22.61 -1.12 -5.35
C GLU A 228 21.73 -1.21 -6.58
N ALA A 229 20.41 -1.40 -6.37
CA ALA A 229 19.47 -1.52 -7.48
C ALA A 229 18.05 -1.12 -7.08
N ILE A 230 17.27 -0.75 -8.08
CA ILE A 230 15.84 -0.42 -7.98
C ILE A 230 15.06 -1.39 -8.87
N THR A 231 13.98 -1.96 -8.33
CA THR A 231 13.07 -2.78 -9.15
C THR A 231 11.69 -2.13 -9.20
N LEU A 232 11.19 -1.95 -10.41
CA LEU A 232 9.83 -1.50 -10.67
C LEU A 232 9.02 -2.65 -11.28
N GLU A 233 7.83 -2.91 -10.72
CA GLU A 233 6.94 -3.95 -11.19
C GLU A 233 5.64 -3.36 -11.74
N HIS A 234 5.15 -3.99 -12.80
CA HIS A 234 3.80 -3.78 -13.31
C HIS A 234 3.16 -5.13 -13.64
N VAL A 235 1.87 -5.12 -13.98
CA VAL A 235 1.15 -6.34 -14.34
C VAL A 235 1.73 -6.96 -15.62
N ALA A 236 1.80 -8.29 -15.65
CA ALA A 236 2.34 -9.03 -16.77
C ALA A 236 1.41 -8.99 -18.01
N LYS A 237 1.96 -9.10 -19.22
CA LYS A 237 1.25 -9.03 -20.50
C LYS A 237 0.15 -10.10 -20.65
N ASN A 238 0.36 -11.27 -20.09
CA ASN A 238 -0.56 -12.41 -20.19
C ASN A 238 -1.77 -12.34 -19.23
N VAL A 239 -1.76 -11.41 -18.26
CA VAL A 239 -2.85 -11.28 -17.25
C VAL A 239 -3.61 -9.96 -17.33
N ALA A 240 -3.13 -8.96 -18.09
CA ALA A 240 -3.82 -7.69 -18.28
C ALA A 240 -3.90 -7.28 -19.74
N TYR A 241 -5.09 -6.95 -20.18
CA TYR A 241 -5.34 -6.46 -21.55
C TYR A 241 -4.80 -5.04 -21.77
N ASP A 242 -4.91 -4.18 -20.76
CA ASP A 242 -4.44 -2.80 -20.81
C ASP A 242 -3.33 -2.57 -19.79
N ARG A 243 -2.16 -2.18 -20.28
CA ARG A 243 -0.98 -1.84 -19.48
C ARG A 243 -0.54 -0.40 -19.71
N SER A 244 -1.36 0.41 -20.38
CA SER A 244 -1.07 1.81 -20.73
C SER A 244 -0.80 2.69 -19.50
N SER A 245 -1.30 2.30 -18.33
CA SER A 245 -1.07 2.98 -17.05
C SER A 245 0.32 2.73 -16.44
N ALA A 246 1.15 1.88 -17.05
CA ALA A 246 2.52 1.68 -16.57
C ALA A 246 3.34 2.98 -16.68
N PRO A 247 4.12 3.36 -15.65
CA PRO A 247 5.08 4.45 -15.78
C PRO A 247 6.11 4.13 -16.86
N LYS A 248 6.57 5.12 -17.61
CA LYS A 248 7.51 4.90 -18.71
C LYS A 248 8.88 5.48 -18.43
N ASP A 249 8.99 6.79 -18.44
CA ASP A 249 10.27 7.48 -18.22
C ASP A 249 10.38 7.81 -16.73
N CYS A 250 11.31 7.13 -16.05
CA CYS A 250 11.45 7.12 -14.61
C CYS A 250 12.82 7.61 -14.16
N ARG A 251 12.84 8.34 -13.06
CA ARG A 251 14.05 8.75 -12.35
C ARG A 251 13.89 8.42 -10.87
N VAL A 252 14.90 7.79 -10.31
CA VAL A 252 14.93 7.49 -8.88
C VAL A 252 16.06 8.26 -8.24
N SER A 253 15.75 8.98 -7.16
CA SER A 253 16.71 9.73 -6.36
C SER A 253 16.64 9.27 -4.91
N GLY A 254 17.77 9.32 -4.19
CA GLY A 254 17.86 8.95 -2.79
C GLY A 254 18.63 9.96 -1.98
N TRP A 255 18.36 10.03 -0.67
CA TRP A 255 19.08 10.88 0.27
C TRP A 255 18.94 10.39 1.70
N MET A 256 19.77 10.93 2.58
CA MET A 256 19.63 10.75 4.02
C MET A 256 18.69 11.82 4.59
N GLN A 257 17.46 11.43 4.91
CA GLN A 257 16.49 12.29 5.57
C GLN A 257 16.71 12.29 7.08
N GLY A 258 16.77 13.50 7.69
CA GLY A 258 16.79 13.66 9.13
C GLY A 258 15.47 13.25 9.82
N ARG A 259 15.37 13.54 11.12
CA ARG A 259 14.15 13.19 11.89
C ARG A 259 12.91 13.97 11.45
N ASP A 260 13.08 15.19 10.96
CA ASP A 260 11.98 16.03 10.48
C ASP A 260 11.70 15.74 9.01
N LEU A 261 10.62 15.02 8.75
CA LEU A 261 10.14 14.69 7.40
C LEU A 261 9.58 15.91 6.64
N ASP A 262 9.27 16.98 7.35
CA ASP A 262 8.62 18.19 6.80
C ASP A 262 9.61 19.26 6.33
N LEU A 263 10.89 19.12 6.62
CA LEU A 263 11.89 20.06 6.12
C LEU A 263 12.05 19.96 4.61
N PRO A 264 12.19 21.09 3.90
CA PRO A 264 12.49 21.09 2.47
C PRO A 264 13.79 20.35 2.23
N ILE A 265 13.74 19.41 1.30
CA ILE A 265 14.91 18.63 0.90
C ILE A 265 15.86 19.58 0.17
N ASP A 266 17.11 19.64 0.62
CA ASP A 266 18.18 20.33 -0.10
C ASP A 266 18.49 19.52 -1.39
N PRO A 267 18.23 20.08 -2.59
CA PRO A 267 18.48 19.37 -3.85
C PRO A 267 19.92 18.91 -4.01
N ASN A 268 20.87 19.59 -3.38
CA ASN A 268 22.29 19.25 -3.44
C ASN A 268 22.65 17.99 -2.62
N LYS A 269 21.74 17.52 -1.77
CA LYS A 269 21.90 16.31 -0.96
C LYS A 269 21.19 15.10 -1.55
N MET A 270 20.55 15.24 -2.71
CA MET A 270 19.89 14.15 -3.42
C MET A 270 20.85 13.50 -4.41
N PHE A 271 21.03 12.20 -4.30
CA PHE A 271 21.76 11.40 -5.27
C PHE A 271 20.80 10.86 -6.31
N VAL A 272 21.12 10.97 -7.59
CA VAL A 272 20.41 10.25 -8.64
C VAL A 272 20.88 8.79 -8.59
N LEU A 273 19.96 7.88 -8.27
CA LEU A 273 20.25 6.46 -8.16
C LEU A 273 20.14 5.77 -9.53
N ALA A 274 19.05 6.02 -10.24
CA ALA A 274 18.82 5.44 -11.56
C ALA A 274 17.93 6.34 -12.42
N GLU A 275 18.18 6.36 -13.73
CA GLU A 275 17.26 6.89 -14.74
C GLU A 275 17.02 5.76 -15.76
N PHE A 276 15.76 5.45 -16.02
CA PHE A 276 15.40 4.32 -16.87
C PHE A 276 14.04 4.49 -17.53
N MET A 277 13.86 3.74 -18.60
CA MET A 277 12.57 3.54 -19.24
C MET A 277 12.04 2.15 -18.89
N TYR A 278 10.85 2.09 -18.29
CA TYR A 278 10.15 0.82 -18.06
C TYR A 278 9.60 0.32 -19.40
N ASP A 279 9.96 -0.89 -19.79
CA ASP A 279 9.63 -1.47 -21.10
C ASP A 279 8.55 -2.55 -20.94
N LEU A 280 7.37 -2.34 -21.56
CA LEU A 280 6.25 -3.29 -21.50
C LEU A 280 6.52 -4.63 -22.20
N GLU A 281 7.51 -4.72 -23.08
CA GLU A 281 7.84 -5.95 -23.79
C GLU A 281 8.84 -6.83 -23.02
N LYS A 282 9.45 -6.28 -21.96
CA LYS A 282 10.32 -7.02 -21.05
C LYS A 282 9.54 -7.69 -19.91
N SER A 283 10.25 -8.24 -18.96
CA SER A 283 9.68 -8.82 -17.74
C SER A 283 8.80 -7.81 -16.99
N SER A 284 7.76 -8.29 -16.32
CA SER A 284 6.90 -7.49 -15.45
C SER A 284 7.64 -6.86 -14.27
N ALA A 285 8.70 -7.51 -13.78
CA ALA A 285 9.64 -6.94 -12.81
C ALA A 285 10.94 -6.60 -13.53
N GLN A 286 11.31 -5.31 -13.52
CA GLN A 286 12.54 -4.82 -14.17
C GLN A 286 13.43 -4.19 -13.12
N THR A 287 14.67 -4.67 -13.06
CA THR A 287 15.68 -4.20 -12.11
C THR A 287 16.70 -3.34 -12.83
N PHE A 288 17.02 -2.21 -12.24
CA PHE A 288 17.94 -1.20 -12.76
C PHE A 288 19.02 -0.97 -11.70
N ASP A 289 20.27 -1.18 -12.07
CA ASP A 289 21.39 -0.98 -11.18
C ASP A 289 21.61 0.51 -10.91
N VAL A 290 22.05 0.81 -9.69
CA VAL A 290 22.37 2.18 -9.28
C VAL A 290 23.64 2.63 -9.99
N SER A 291 23.63 3.83 -10.56
CA SER A 291 24.77 4.41 -11.25
C SER A 291 25.92 4.71 -10.29
N ASP A 292 27.10 4.17 -10.53
CA ASP A 292 28.33 4.45 -9.77
C ASP A 292 28.92 5.86 -10.02
N ALA A 293 28.27 6.66 -10.86
CA ALA A 293 28.74 7.98 -11.27
C ALA A 293 28.71 9.02 -10.14
N GLY A 294 29.63 8.89 -9.19
CA GLY A 294 29.85 9.95 -8.18
C GLY A 294 29.79 9.52 -6.73
N GLY A 295 29.88 8.23 -6.41
CA GLY A 295 29.88 7.74 -5.04
C GLY A 295 28.51 7.94 -4.41
N VAL A 296 27.59 7.01 -4.59
CA VAL A 296 26.27 7.04 -3.97
C VAL A 296 26.45 6.91 -2.46
N GLY A 297 25.97 7.93 -1.74
CA GLY A 297 26.02 7.95 -0.27
C GLY A 297 24.97 7.02 0.35
N ILE A 298 25.00 6.96 1.68
CA ILE A 298 23.99 6.25 2.46
C ILE A 298 22.64 6.97 2.31
N VAL A 299 21.58 6.23 2.02
CA VAL A 299 20.22 6.75 1.86
C VAL A 299 19.23 6.03 2.78
N ASN A 300 18.27 6.74 3.32
CA ASN A 300 17.13 6.17 4.05
C ASN A 300 15.78 6.58 3.45
N THR A 301 15.81 7.44 2.46
CA THR A 301 14.62 7.92 1.74
C THR A 301 14.91 7.91 0.24
N VAL A 302 13.94 7.43 -0.52
CA VAL A 302 14.01 7.30 -1.98
C VAL A 302 12.79 7.94 -2.60
N ARG A 303 12.97 8.58 -3.75
CA ARG A 303 11.90 9.17 -4.54
C ARG A 303 11.95 8.65 -5.96
N LEU A 304 10.84 8.07 -6.41
CA LEU A 304 10.56 7.77 -7.80
C LEU A 304 9.82 8.97 -8.41
N ASP A 305 10.34 9.58 -9.42
CA ASP A 305 9.66 10.51 -10.31
C ASP A 305 9.42 9.81 -11.66
N PHE A 306 8.21 9.95 -12.20
CA PHE A 306 7.90 9.51 -13.56
C PHE A 306 7.38 10.71 -14.35
N SER A 307 7.92 10.91 -15.55
CA SER A 307 7.58 12.03 -16.45
C SER A 307 6.57 11.65 -17.52
N SER A 308 6.39 10.35 -17.78
CA SER A 308 5.44 9.82 -18.74
C SER A 308 4.94 8.43 -18.33
N ASN A 309 3.87 7.98 -18.98
CA ASN A 309 3.37 6.60 -18.94
C ASN A 309 3.21 6.02 -20.35
N HIS A 310 2.71 4.80 -20.47
CA HIS A 310 2.56 4.11 -21.75
C HIS A 310 1.24 4.43 -22.48
N GLY A 311 0.60 5.59 -22.23
CA GLY A 311 -0.52 6.12 -23.00
C GLY A 311 -1.85 6.26 -22.25
N SER A 312 -1.91 5.95 -20.96
CA SER A 312 -3.10 6.24 -20.16
C SER A 312 -3.22 7.76 -19.96
N THR A 313 -4.38 8.31 -20.32
CA THR A 313 -4.67 9.75 -20.17
C THR A 313 -5.16 10.13 -18.78
N SER A 314 -5.64 9.16 -18.00
CA SER A 314 -6.27 9.40 -16.71
C SER A 314 -5.34 9.22 -15.53
N HIS A 315 -4.50 8.19 -15.53
CA HIS A 315 -3.68 7.83 -14.39
C HIS A 315 -2.45 7.00 -14.75
N THR A 316 -1.50 6.97 -13.83
CA THR A 316 -0.34 6.07 -13.85
C THR A 316 -0.41 5.16 -12.62
N CYS A 317 -0.27 3.86 -12.81
CA CYS A 317 -0.45 2.84 -11.79
C CYS A 317 0.89 2.25 -11.36
N ILE A 318 1.22 2.37 -10.08
CA ILE A 318 2.42 1.76 -9.50
C ILE A 318 2.01 0.47 -8.78
N TYR A 319 2.47 -0.69 -9.28
CA TYR A 319 2.20 -1.98 -8.66
C TYR A 319 3.14 -2.25 -7.51
N ARG A 320 4.46 -2.17 -7.76
CA ARG A 320 5.45 -2.33 -6.71
C ARG A 320 6.75 -1.63 -7.07
N LEU A 321 7.32 -0.94 -6.07
CA LEU A 321 8.65 -0.40 -6.12
C LEU A 321 9.49 -1.07 -5.02
N ARG A 322 10.64 -1.64 -5.41
CA ARG A 322 11.59 -2.25 -4.48
C ARG A 322 12.90 -1.50 -4.52
N VAL A 323 13.59 -1.47 -3.40
CA VAL A 323 14.90 -0.86 -3.26
C VAL A 323 15.84 -1.89 -2.65
N HIS A 324 16.91 -2.18 -3.37
CA HIS A 324 17.91 -3.17 -3.01
C HIS A 324 19.22 -2.51 -2.61
N GLY A 325 19.97 -3.15 -1.73
CA GLY A 325 21.25 -2.66 -1.24
C GLY A 325 21.70 -3.44 -0.03
N HIS A 326 22.64 -2.88 0.72
CA HIS A 326 23.13 -3.43 1.96
C HIS A 326 23.24 -2.35 3.05
N GLU A 327 23.17 -2.77 4.29
CA GLU A 327 23.36 -1.87 5.43
C GLU A 327 24.84 -1.48 5.52
N PRO A 328 25.16 -0.20 5.77
CA PRO A 328 26.54 0.24 5.92
C PRO A 328 27.17 -0.44 7.15
N ASP A 329 28.40 -0.90 7.02
CA ASP A 329 29.17 -1.41 8.14
C ASP A 329 29.28 -0.35 9.25
N SER A 330 29.22 -0.78 10.51
CA SER A 330 29.24 0.10 11.69
C SER A 330 30.46 1.07 11.75
N VAL A 331 31.53 0.76 11.02
CA VAL A 331 32.72 1.59 10.90
C VAL A 331 32.53 2.81 9.99
N SER A 332 31.61 2.74 9.01
CA SER A 332 31.35 3.84 8.07
C SER A 332 30.45 4.94 8.63
N MET A 333 29.70 4.66 9.68
CA MET A 333 28.81 5.65 10.32
C MET A 333 29.55 6.66 11.23
N VAL A 334 30.81 6.40 11.62
CA VAL A 334 31.59 7.27 12.50
C VAL A 334 32.31 8.39 11.75
N LYS A 335 32.35 8.36 10.42
CA LYS A 335 33.06 9.33 9.57
C LYS A 335 32.18 10.42 8.94
N MET A 336 30.92 10.48 9.32
CA MET A 336 29.99 11.57 8.98
C MET A 336 29.65 12.36 10.25
#